data_719959bdc3cce09b21baaa7397945dba
#
_entry.id   719959bdc3cce09b21baaa7397945dba
#
_cell.length_a   1.000
_cell.length_b   1.000
_cell.length_c   1.000
_cell.angle_alpha   90.00
_cell.angle_beta   90.00
_cell.angle_gamma   90.00
#
_symmetry.space_group_name_H-M   'P 1'
#
loop_
_entity.id
_entity.type
_entity.pdbx_description
1 polymer ?
#
loop_
_entity_poly.entity_id
_entity_poly.type
_entity_poly.pdbx_seq_one_letter_code
_entity_poly.pdbx_strand_id
1 'polypeptide(L)'
;MEKRSIKEIKLILEEIQTLSDERLTELRGDERKGVQDLIAKFERQYAKKAERAAHFEEMQRFERAAKQKGYKMIAGIDEVGRGPLAGPVVAAAVILPEGMEDIGLDDSKKLSAKKRAEIFEIIKEQAIAIGIGIVDAFTIDMINIYEASKVAMKRAIELLQEQPDYLLIDAMKLDTGIPEEGIIKGDAKSISIAAASIVAKEVRDQMMKDYEQLYPGYGFAQNAGYGTKAHLEGLEKLGPTPIHRMTFAPVKDYQ
;
A
#
# COMPACT_ATOMS: atom_id res chain seq x y z
N MET A 1 12.51 -49.57 10.51
CA MET A 1 12.34 -48.60 9.43
C MET A 1 13.62 -47.86 9.18
N GLU A 2 14.12 -47.82 7.95
CA GLU A 2 15.29 -47.02 7.58
C GLU A 2 15.02 -45.55 7.87
N LYS A 3 15.93 -44.91 8.67
CA LYS A 3 15.73 -43.49 9.03
C LYS A 3 16.01 -42.64 7.80
N ARG A 4 14.98 -41.96 7.30
CA ARG A 4 15.10 -40.98 6.20
C ARG A 4 16.18 -39.95 6.51
N SER A 5 16.92 -39.53 5.51
CA SER A 5 17.93 -38.46 5.65
C SER A 5 17.22 -37.10 5.86
N ILE A 6 17.95 -36.15 6.44
CA ILE A 6 17.46 -34.76 6.60
C ILE A 6 17.05 -34.13 5.25
N LYS A 7 17.77 -34.50 4.16
CA LYS A 7 17.47 -34.01 2.81
C LYS A 7 16.12 -34.54 2.29
N GLU A 8 15.86 -35.83 2.48
CA GLU A 8 14.57 -36.45 2.10
C GLU A 8 13.40 -35.90 2.91
N ILE A 9 13.60 -35.69 4.23
CA ILE A 9 12.58 -35.08 5.08
C ILE A 9 12.23 -33.66 4.60
N LYS A 10 13.24 -32.87 4.20
CA LYS A 10 12.98 -31.53 3.66
C LYS A 10 12.14 -31.56 2.39
N LEU A 11 12.40 -32.49 1.46
CA LEU A 11 11.61 -32.67 0.25
C LEU A 11 10.16 -33.09 0.58
N ILE A 12 9.99 -34.01 1.53
CA ILE A 12 8.65 -34.42 1.99
C ILE A 12 7.87 -33.21 2.55
N LEU A 13 8.50 -32.39 3.39
CA LEU A 13 7.87 -31.19 3.95
C LEU A 13 7.50 -30.15 2.87
N GLU A 14 8.25 -30.05 1.78
CA GLU A 14 7.93 -29.17 0.64
C GLU A 14 6.68 -29.63 -0.13
N GLU A 15 6.35 -30.93 -0.11
CA GLU A 15 5.16 -31.50 -0.76
C GLU A 15 3.89 -31.44 0.11
N ILE A 16 4.04 -31.30 1.42
CA ILE A 16 2.91 -31.30 2.36
C ILE A 16 2.09 -30.02 2.21
N GLN A 17 0.78 -30.21 1.95
CA GLN A 17 -0.16 -29.11 1.77
C GLN A 17 -1.00 -28.79 3.01
N THR A 18 -1.10 -29.72 3.98
CA THR A 18 -1.94 -29.57 5.18
C THR A 18 -1.24 -30.10 6.42
N LEU A 19 -1.56 -29.54 7.61
CA LEU A 19 -1.02 -30.02 8.89
C LEU A 19 -1.57 -31.40 9.31
N SER A 20 -2.63 -31.88 8.64
CA SER A 20 -3.23 -33.21 8.85
C SER A 20 -2.63 -34.30 7.96
N ASP A 21 -1.60 -34.00 7.17
CA ASP A 21 -0.89 -34.99 6.34
C ASP A 21 -0.27 -36.07 7.22
N GLU A 22 -0.55 -37.34 6.91
CA GLU A 22 -0.06 -38.50 7.68
C GLU A 22 1.48 -38.52 7.73
N ARG A 23 2.16 -38.10 6.67
CA ARG A 23 3.62 -38.01 6.62
C ARG A 23 4.17 -37.05 7.66
N LEU A 24 3.48 -35.92 7.93
CA LEU A 24 3.87 -34.96 8.96
C LEU A 24 3.70 -35.58 10.36
N THR A 25 2.63 -36.35 10.57
CA THR A 25 2.40 -37.06 11.83
C THR A 25 3.49 -38.10 12.10
N GLU A 26 3.90 -38.86 11.07
CA GLU A 26 5.03 -39.78 11.15
C GLU A 26 6.35 -39.06 11.50
N LEU A 27 6.64 -37.93 10.84
CA LEU A 27 7.86 -37.14 11.05
C LEU A 27 7.92 -36.51 12.46
N ARG A 28 6.78 -36.13 13.05
CA ARG A 28 6.72 -35.64 14.46
C ARG A 28 7.21 -36.66 15.48
N GLY A 29 7.13 -37.95 15.17
CA GLY A 29 7.70 -39.03 15.98
C GLY A 29 9.22 -39.19 15.90
N ASP A 30 9.91 -38.46 15.04
CA ASP A 30 11.37 -38.52 14.90
C ASP A 30 12.06 -37.61 15.93
N GLU A 31 12.76 -38.19 16.91
CA GLU A 31 13.36 -37.45 18.03
C GLU A 31 14.67 -36.69 17.64
N ARG A 32 15.17 -36.86 16.43
CA ARG A 32 16.39 -36.15 15.98
C ARG A 32 16.14 -34.62 15.96
N LYS A 33 17.00 -33.89 16.68
CA LYS A 33 16.91 -32.42 16.79
C LYS A 33 16.78 -31.71 15.42
N GLY A 34 17.58 -32.13 14.44
CA GLY A 34 17.53 -31.54 13.09
C GLY A 34 16.18 -31.76 12.38
N VAL A 35 15.48 -32.87 12.68
CA VAL A 35 14.13 -33.14 12.15
C VAL A 35 13.10 -32.26 12.86
N GLN A 36 13.16 -32.19 14.19
CA GLN A 36 12.26 -31.34 14.98
C GLN A 36 12.39 -29.85 14.61
N ASP A 37 13.61 -29.36 14.36
CA ASP A 37 13.84 -27.98 13.89
C ASP A 37 13.22 -27.73 12.51
N LEU A 38 13.29 -28.69 11.58
CA LEU A 38 12.64 -28.59 10.27
C LEU A 38 11.11 -28.56 10.37
N ILE A 39 10.54 -29.46 11.20
CA ILE A 39 9.08 -29.50 11.44
C ILE A 39 8.60 -28.19 12.05
N ALA A 40 9.27 -27.70 13.09
CA ALA A 40 8.91 -26.44 13.74
C ALA A 40 9.03 -25.23 12.78
N LYS A 41 10.00 -25.25 11.86
CA LYS A 41 10.11 -24.24 10.80
C LYS A 41 8.96 -24.34 9.81
N PHE A 42 8.62 -25.54 9.35
CA PHE A 42 7.52 -25.81 8.44
C PHE A 42 6.19 -25.35 9.05
N GLU A 43 5.89 -25.77 10.29
CA GLU A 43 4.65 -25.40 10.98
C GLU A 43 4.51 -23.89 11.17
N ARG A 44 5.59 -23.19 11.51
CA ARG A 44 5.61 -21.72 11.57
C ARG A 44 5.33 -21.07 10.22
N GLN A 45 5.93 -21.60 9.15
CA GLN A 45 5.68 -21.09 7.80
C GLN A 45 4.25 -21.36 7.35
N TYR A 46 3.73 -22.54 7.66
CA TYR A 46 2.34 -22.90 7.37
C TYR A 46 1.33 -22.02 8.13
N ALA A 47 1.54 -21.81 9.43
CA ALA A 47 0.71 -20.93 10.24
C ALA A 47 0.71 -19.49 9.70
N LYS A 48 1.90 -18.96 9.34
CA LYS A 48 2.02 -17.63 8.73
C LYS A 48 1.30 -17.52 7.39
N LYS A 49 1.36 -18.57 6.56
CA LYS A 49 0.64 -18.62 5.27
C LYS A 49 -0.87 -18.64 5.48
N ALA A 50 -1.35 -19.42 6.46
CA ALA A 50 -2.77 -19.50 6.80
C ALA A 50 -3.29 -18.16 7.37
N GLU A 51 -2.53 -17.53 8.27
CA GLU A 51 -2.85 -16.20 8.82
C GLU A 51 -2.94 -15.15 7.71
N ARG A 52 -1.99 -15.16 6.78
CA ARG A 52 -1.98 -14.25 5.64
C ARG A 52 -3.19 -14.47 4.72
N ALA A 53 -3.53 -15.72 4.42
CA ALA A 53 -4.70 -16.04 3.62
C ALA A 53 -6.00 -15.58 4.30
N ALA A 54 -6.14 -15.80 5.59
CA ALA A 54 -7.29 -15.33 6.38
C ALA A 54 -7.37 -13.80 6.41
N HIS A 55 -6.23 -13.11 6.54
CA HIS A 55 -6.16 -11.64 6.48
C HIS A 55 -6.60 -11.12 5.10
N PHE A 56 -6.11 -11.70 4.02
CA PHE A 56 -6.49 -11.32 2.66
C PHE A 56 -7.99 -11.56 2.40
N GLU A 57 -8.56 -12.66 2.90
CA GLU A 57 -10.00 -12.91 2.85
C GLU A 57 -10.81 -11.84 3.62
N GLU A 58 -10.34 -11.44 4.79
CA GLU A 58 -10.97 -10.38 5.58
C GLU A 58 -10.88 -9.01 4.87
N MET A 59 -9.74 -8.70 4.25
CA MET A 59 -9.56 -7.46 3.50
C MET A 59 -10.49 -7.32 2.28
N GLN A 60 -11.07 -8.43 1.77
CA GLN A 60 -12.03 -8.39 0.66
C GLN A 60 -13.48 -8.14 1.09
N ARG A 61 -13.76 -7.99 2.38
CA ARG A 61 -15.13 -7.92 2.91
C ARG A 61 -15.95 -6.77 2.34
N PHE A 62 -15.34 -5.60 2.12
CA PHE A 62 -16.04 -4.42 1.60
C PHE A 62 -16.35 -4.57 0.12
N GLU A 63 -15.41 -5.08 -0.66
CA GLU A 63 -15.61 -5.40 -2.07
C GLU A 63 -16.71 -6.45 -2.23
N ARG A 64 -16.70 -7.51 -1.41
CA ARG A 64 -17.75 -8.54 -1.42
C ARG A 64 -19.12 -7.96 -1.04
N ALA A 65 -19.17 -7.10 -0.02
CA ALA A 65 -20.41 -6.44 0.38
C ALA A 65 -20.98 -5.52 -0.72
N ALA A 66 -20.12 -4.79 -1.41
CA ALA A 66 -20.52 -3.97 -2.56
C ALA A 66 -21.03 -4.85 -3.73
N LYS A 67 -20.35 -5.95 -4.05
CA LYS A 67 -20.78 -6.91 -5.07
C LYS A 67 -22.13 -7.56 -4.75
N GLN A 68 -22.39 -7.91 -3.49
CA GLN A 68 -23.70 -8.43 -3.06
C GLN A 68 -24.83 -7.43 -3.27
N LYS A 69 -24.54 -6.10 -3.28
CA LYS A 69 -25.49 -5.05 -3.63
C LYS A 69 -25.64 -4.84 -5.14
N GLY A 70 -24.88 -5.58 -5.98
CA GLY A 70 -24.96 -5.55 -7.44
C GLY A 70 -23.92 -4.68 -8.12
N TYR A 71 -23.01 -4.01 -7.38
CA TYR A 71 -21.91 -3.23 -7.95
C TYR A 71 -20.83 -4.13 -8.54
N LYS A 72 -20.22 -3.70 -9.64
CA LYS A 72 -19.23 -4.48 -10.39
C LYS A 72 -17.87 -3.81 -10.48
N MET A 73 -17.86 -2.49 -10.70
CA MET A 73 -16.66 -1.69 -10.91
C MET A 73 -16.35 -0.91 -9.62
N ILE A 74 -15.75 -1.59 -8.63
CA ILE A 74 -15.47 -1.04 -7.31
C ILE A 74 -14.08 -0.43 -7.33
N ALA A 75 -13.97 0.88 -7.13
CA ALA A 75 -12.69 1.58 -7.01
C ALA A 75 -12.32 1.78 -5.54
N GLY A 76 -11.09 1.41 -5.18
CA GLY A 76 -10.47 1.83 -3.92
C GLY A 76 -9.70 3.13 -4.11
N ILE A 77 -9.78 4.06 -3.17
CA ILE A 77 -9.17 5.39 -3.24
C ILE A 77 -8.40 5.68 -1.96
N ASP A 78 -7.15 6.12 -2.11
CA ASP A 78 -6.30 6.57 -1.00
C ASP A 78 -5.39 7.73 -1.44
N GLU A 79 -4.86 8.51 -0.48
CA GLU A 79 -3.92 9.58 -0.72
C GLU A 79 -2.66 9.46 0.13
N VAL A 80 -1.60 10.09 -0.36
CA VAL A 80 -0.32 10.22 0.33
C VAL A 80 0.22 11.63 0.25
N GLY A 81 0.98 12.05 1.26
CA GLY A 81 1.65 13.34 1.21
C GLY A 81 0.89 14.47 1.89
N ARG A 82 0.01 14.21 2.85
CA ARG A 82 -0.69 15.26 3.62
C ARG A 82 0.22 15.99 4.60
N GLY A 83 1.07 15.27 5.31
CA GLY A 83 1.92 15.83 6.37
C GLY A 83 3.26 16.45 5.98
N PRO A 84 3.87 16.16 4.82
CA PRO A 84 5.14 16.76 4.41
C PRO A 84 5.10 18.29 4.29
N LEU A 85 6.27 18.93 4.47
CA LEU A 85 6.51 20.36 4.30
C LEU A 85 6.69 20.76 2.83
N ALA A 86 7.01 19.77 1.98
CA ALA A 86 7.26 19.97 0.56
C ALA A 86 6.67 18.85 -0.30
N GLY A 87 6.42 19.18 -1.55
CA GLY A 87 5.89 18.26 -2.56
C GLY A 87 4.36 18.18 -2.57
N PRO A 88 3.80 17.50 -3.59
CA PRO A 88 2.36 17.40 -3.81
C PRO A 88 1.69 16.47 -2.82
N VAL A 89 0.36 16.56 -2.71
CA VAL A 89 -0.49 15.46 -2.31
C VAL A 89 -0.84 14.65 -3.56
N VAL A 90 -0.71 13.33 -3.46
CA VAL A 90 -1.00 12.39 -4.55
C VAL A 90 -2.05 11.42 -4.08
N ALA A 91 -3.10 11.22 -4.87
CA ALA A 91 -4.11 10.20 -4.66
C ALA A 91 -4.11 9.21 -5.82
N ALA A 92 -4.50 7.98 -5.54
CA ALA A 92 -4.79 6.99 -6.56
C ALA A 92 -6.20 6.44 -6.40
N ALA A 93 -6.80 6.04 -7.52
CA ALA A 93 -8.01 5.25 -7.60
C ALA A 93 -7.66 3.96 -8.36
N VAL A 94 -8.02 2.81 -7.82
CA VAL A 94 -7.68 1.50 -8.41
C VAL A 94 -8.89 0.60 -8.43
N ILE A 95 -9.19 0.04 -9.61
CA ILE A 95 -10.20 -1.02 -9.79
C ILE A 95 -9.46 -2.34 -10.00
N LEU A 96 -9.62 -3.27 -9.06
CA LEU A 96 -9.01 -4.58 -9.13
C LEU A 96 -9.92 -5.60 -9.85
N PRO A 97 -9.35 -6.61 -10.54
CA PRO A 97 -10.14 -7.68 -11.13
C PRO A 97 -10.78 -8.56 -10.06
N GLU A 98 -11.89 -9.19 -10.44
CA GLU A 98 -12.50 -10.22 -9.59
C GLU A 98 -11.58 -11.45 -9.49
N GLY A 99 -11.52 -12.04 -8.28
CA GLY A 99 -10.71 -13.23 -8.06
C GLY A 99 -9.20 -12.98 -8.05
N MET A 100 -8.77 -11.73 -7.86
CA MET A 100 -7.35 -11.41 -7.70
C MET A 100 -6.73 -12.27 -6.59
N GLU A 101 -5.58 -12.89 -6.89
CA GLU A 101 -4.82 -13.66 -5.90
C GLU A 101 -4.16 -12.78 -4.85
N ASP A 102 -3.80 -13.35 -3.69
CA ASP A 102 -3.04 -12.65 -2.66
C ASP A 102 -1.62 -12.35 -3.12
N ILE A 103 -1.40 -11.14 -3.62
CA ILE A 103 -0.07 -10.61 -3.98
C ILE A 103 0.69 -9.98 -2.81
N GLY A 104 0.06 -9.94 -1.63
CA GLY A 104 0.61 -9.34 -0.41
C GLY A 104 0.18 -7.91 -0.18
N LEU A 105 -1.03 -7.56 -0.60
CA LEU A 105 -1.62 -6.27 -0.27
C LEU A 105 -1.75 -6.11 1.25
N ASP A 106 -1.31 -4.99 1.77
CA ASP A 106 -1.45 -4.53 3.15
C ASP A 106 -1.18 -3.01 3.17
N ASP A 107 -1.37 -2.36 4.29
CA ASP A 107 -0.97 -0.98 4.55
C ASP A 107 0.45 -0.70 3.99
N SER A 108 0.56 0.24 3.07
CA SER A 108 1.80 0.55 2.36
C SER A 108 2.97 0.92 3.29
N LYS A 109 2.68 1.39 4.52
CA LYS A 109 3.67 1.75 5.54
C LYS A 109 4.27 0.53 6.26
N LYS A 110 3.56 -0.62 6.23
CA LYS A 110 4.07 -1.89 6.78
C LYS A 110 4.97 -2.64 5.80
N LEU A 111 4.86 -2.33 4.51
CA LEU A 111 5.64 -2.98 3.46
C LEU A 111 7.03 -2.36 3.36
N SER A 112 8.06 -3.20 3.17
CA SER A 112 9.38 -2.70 2.76
C SER A 112 9.30 -2.04 1.38
N ALA A 113 10.19 -1.07 1.10
CA ALA A 113 10.22 -0.40 -0.20
C ALA A 113 10.34 -1.39 -1.38
N LYS A 114 11.19 -2.43 -1.23
CA LYS A 114 11.34 -3.48 -2.24
C LYS A 114 10.02 -4.23 -2.48
N LYS A 115 9.35 -4.67 -1.40
CA LYS A 115 8.09 -5.43 -1.53
C LYS A 115 6.98 -4.58 -2.10
N ARG A 116 6.90 -3.31 -1.73
CA ARG A 116 5.92 -2.35 -2.25
C ARG A 116 6.12 -2.11 -3.75
N ALA A 117 7.37 -1.93 -4.20
CA ALA A 117 7.68 -1.80 -5.63
C ALA A 117 7.32 -3.07 -6.43
N GLU A 118 7.59 -4.27 -5.89
CA GLU A 118 7.17 -5.53 -6.52
C GLU A 118 5.64 -5.60 -6.68
N ILE A 119 4.89 -5.27 -5.62
CA ILE A 119 3.42 -5.28 -5.64
C ILE A 119 2.88 -4.20 -6.60
N PHE A 120 3.49 -3.02 -6.63
CA PHE A 120 3.12 -1.95 -7.55
C PHE A 120 3.18 -2.38 -9.02
N GLU A 121 4.24 -3.09 -9.43
CA GLU A 121 4.32 -3.61 -10.81
C GLU A 121 3.20 -4.63 -11.09
N ILE A 122 2.88 -5.50 -10.14
CA ILE A 122 1.78 -6.46 -10.29
C ILE A 122 0.42 -5.72 -10.40
N ILE A 123 0.20 -4.68 -9.59
CA ILE A 123 -1.03 -3.87 -9.67
C ILE A 123 -1.14 -3.22 -11.05
N LYS A 124 -0.05 -2.66 -11.60
CA LYS A 124 -0.04 -2.05 -12.94
C LYS A 124 -0.40 -3.02 -14.06
N GLU A 125 0.02 -4.28 -13.91
CA GLU A 125 -0.25 -5.33 -14.90
C GLU A 125 -1.67 -5.89 -14.80
N GLN A 126 -2.22 -5.99 -13.59
CA GLN A 126 -3.45 -6.73 -13.33
C GLN A 126 -4.68 -5.84 -13.08
N ALA A 127 -4.52 -4.60 -12.64
CA ALA A 127 -5.66 -3.72 -12.38
C ALA A 127 -6.48 -3.47 -13.67
N ILE A 128 -7.80 -3.43 -13.52
CA ILE A 128 -8.72 -3.06 -14.61
C ILE A 128 -8.51 -1.59 -14.99
N ALA A 129 -8.34 -0.72 -13.99
CA ALA A 129 -8.07 0.69 -14.20
C ALA A 129 -7.27 1.28 -13.04
N ILE A 130 -6.42 2.26 -13.35
CA ILE A 130 -5.66 3.06 -12.38
C ILE A 130 -5.76 4.52 -12.79
N GLY A 131 -6.25 5.37 -11.87
CA GLY A 131 -6.24 6.80 -12.01
C GLY A 131 -5.35 7.44 -10.93
N ILE A 132 -4.60 8.49 -11.29
CA ILE A 132 -3.69 9.20 -10.38
C ILE A 132 -4.02 10.67 -10.41
N GLY A 133 -4.37 11.23 -9.24
CA GLY A 133 -4.63 12.64 -9.06
C GLY A 133 -3.53 13.32 -8.26
N ILE A 134 -3.03 14.45 -8.75
CA ILE A 134 -1.94 15.19 -8.16
C ILE A 134 -2.39 16.63 -7.91
N VAL A 135 -2.08 17.15 -6.71
CA VAL A 135 -2.29 18.55 -6.35
C VAL A 135 -0.98 19.11 -5.78
N ASP A 136 -0.48 20.18 -6.37
CA ASP A 136 0.80 20.78 -6.05
C ASP A 136 0.79 21.59 -4.74
N ALA A 137 1.98 22.00 -4.29
CA ALA A 137 2.17 22.76 -3.06
C ALA A 137 1.45 24.11 -3.10
N PHE A 138 1.47 24.80 -4.23
CA PHE A 138 0.79 26.09 -4.39
C PHE A 138 -0.72 25.96 -4.19
N THR A 139 -1.33 24.98 -4.83
CA THR A 139 -2.76 24.71 -4.68
C THR A 139 -3.11 24.29 -3.25
N ILE A 140 -2.24 23.48 -2.59
CA ILE A 140 -2.40 23.12 -1.17
C ILE A 140 -2.45 24.37 -0.29
N ASP A 141 -1.56 25.33 -0.52
CA ASP A 141 -1.52 26.59 0.23
C ASP A 141 -2.77 27.44 0.00
N MET A 142 -3.36 27.39 -1.19
CA MET A 142 -4.56 28.16 -1.54
C MET A 142 -5.86 27.59 -0.91
N ILE A 143 -6.02 26.26 -0.87
CA ILE A 143 -7.29 25.62 -0.48
C ILE A 143 -7.22 24.76 0.78
N ASN A 144 -6.07 24.70 1.43
CA ASN A 144 -5.66 23.81 2.52
C ASN A 144 -5.53 22.33 2.12
N ILE A 145 -4.81 21.56 2.97
CA ILE A 145 -4.48 20.16 2.68
C ILE A 145 -5.69 19.22 2.66
N TYR A 146 -6.73 19.50 3.44
CA TYR A 146 -7.92 18.67 3.47
C TYR A 146 -8.68 18.75 2.13
N GLU A 147 -8.94 19.95 1.65
CA GLU A 147 -9.59 20.17 0.36
C GLU A 147 -8.70 19.72 -0.81
N ALA A 148 -7.39 19.95 -0.74
CA ALA A 148 -6.43 19.48 -1.74
C ALA A 148 -6.41 17.95 -1.84
N SER A 149 -6.54 17.21 -0.72
CA SER A 149 -6.67 15.75 -0.72
C SER A 149 -7.94 15.31 -1.44
N LYS A 150 -9.07 15.96 -1.18
CA LYS A 150 -10.34 15.66 -1.88
C LYS A 150 -10.24 15.95 -3.38
N VAL A 151 -9.61 17.05 -3.76
CA VAL A 151 -9.38 17.39 -5.18
C VAL A 151 -8.49 16.32 -5.83
N ALA A 152 -7.40 15.88 -5.17
CA ALA A 152 -6.54 14.82 -5.69
C ALA A 152 -7.32 13.51 -5.89
N MET A 153 -8.12 13.10 -4.90
CA MET A 153 -8.95 11.90 -5.00
C MET A 153 -9.98 11.98 -6.13
N LYS A 154 -10.67 13.11 -6.29
CA LYS A 154 -11.64 13.32 -7.39
C LYS A 154 -10.95 13.23 -8.74
N ARG A 155 -9.79 13.89 -8.91
CA ARG A 155 -8.97 13.77 -10.13
C ARG A 155 -8.55 12.33 -10.41
N ALA A 156 -8.17 11.57 -9.39
CA ALA A 156 -7.83 10.17 -9.56
C ALA A 156 -9.02 9.35 -10.09
N ILE A 157 -10.23 9.59 -9.60
CA ILE A 157 -11.45 8.94 -10.09
C ILE A 157 -11.75 9.35 -11.53
N GLU A 158 -11.66 10.64 -11.86
CA GLU A 158 -11.91 11.20 -13.21
C GLU A 158 -10.93 10.64 -14.26
N LEU A 159 -9.71 10.27 -13.85
CA LEU A 159 -8.65 9.74 -14.72
C LEU A 159 -8.66 8.20 -14.83
N LEU A 160 -9.62 7.52 -14.19
CA LEU A 160 -9.84 6.10 -14.45
C LEU A 160 -10.29 5.87 -15.89
N GLN A 161 -9.72 4.87 -16.56
CA GLN A 161 -10.09 4.48 -17.93
C GLN A 161 -11.46 3.78 -17.98
N GLU A 162 -11.85 3.14 -16.86
CA GLU A 162 -13.15 2.49 -16.66
C GLU A 162 -13.89 3.20 -15.54
N GLN A 163 -15.19 3.47 -15.75
CA GLN A 163 -16.00 4.20 -14.77
C GLN A 163 -16.40 3.30 -13.59
N PRO A 164 -16.10 3.70 -12.35
CA PRO A 164 -16.55 2.96 -11.18
C PRO A 164 -18.04 3.14 -10.94
N ASP A 165 -18.70 2.11 -10.44
CA ASP A 165 -20.08 2.15 -9.98
C ASP A 165 -20.20 2.17 -8.44
N TYR A 166 -19.07 1.98 -7.72
CA TYR A 166 -18.96 2.11 -6.28
C TYR A 166 -17.55 2.54 -5.85
N LEU A 167 -17.46 3.37 -4.81
CA LEU A 167 -16.19 3.88 -4.28
C LEU A 167 -15.98 3.41 -2.84
N LEU A 168 -14.79 2.86 -2.56
CA LEU A 168 -14.26 2.61 -1.22
C LEU A 168 -13.13 3.62 -0.96
N ILE A 169 -13.30 4.50 0.04
CA ILE A 169 -12.43 5.66 0.22
C ILE A 169 -11.78 5.59 1.61
N ASP A 170 -10.44 5.81 1.70
CA ASP A 170 -9.81 5.91 3.02
C ASP A 170 -10.26 7.17 3.73
N ALA A 171 -10.97 6.98 4.85
CA ALA A 171 -11.35 7.96 5.88
C ALA A 171 -12.01 9.28 5.40
N MET A 172 -12.45 9.38 4.13
CA MET A 172 -13.05 10.60 3.56
C MET A 172 -14.41 10.35 2.91
N LYS A 173 -15.11 11.46 2.64
CA LYS A 173 -16.30 11.56 1.79
C LYS A 173 -16.02 12.53 0.66
N LEU A 174 -16.37 12.14 -0.57
CA LEU A 174 -16.07 12.93 -1.76
C LEU A 174 -17.31 13.56 -2.41
N ASP A 175 -18.50 12.99 -2.20
CA ASP A 175 -19.78 13.47 -2.75
C ASP A 175 -19.68 13.65 -4.28
N THR A 176 -19.22 12.61 -5.00
CA THR A 176 -19.05 12.61 -6.46
C THR A 176 -20.34 12.29 -7.22
N GLY A 177 -21.39 11.87 -6.53
CA GLY A 177 -22.61 11.31 -7.12
C GLY A 177 -22.55 9.80 -7.37
N ILE A 178 -21.37 9.18 -7.27
CA ILE A 178 -21.18 7.72 -7.27
C ILE A 178 -21.41 7.22 -5.84
N PRO A 179 -22.15 6.12 -5.63
CA PRO A 179 -22.29 5.50 -4.30
C PRO A 179 -20.92 5.24 -3.68
N GLU A 180 -20.74 5.66 -2.41
CA GLU A 180 -19.43 5.64 -1.76
C GLU A 180 -19.49 5.18 -0.30
N GLU A 181 -18.42 4.57 0.18
CA GLU A 181 -18.21 4.21 1.58
C GLU A 181 -16.83 4.66 2.06
N GLY A 182 -16.83 5.52 3.10
CA GLY A 182 -15.59 5.95 3.76
C GLY A 182 -15.19 4.95 4.84
N ILE A 183 -13.98 4.40 4.77
CA ILE A 183 -13.47 3.36 5.67
C ILE A 183 -12.26 3.88 6.44
N ILE A 184 -12.39 4.04 7.75
CA ILE A 184 -11.27 4.45 8.61
C ILE A 184 -10.19 3.36 8.62
N LYS A 185 -8.96 3.73 8.26
CA LYS A 185 -7.82 2.83 8.01
C LYS A 185 -8.18 1.80 6.92
N GLY A 186 -8.70 2.30 5.82
CA GLY A 186 -9.15 1.49 4.70
C GLY A 186 -8.01 0.74 4.03
N ASP A 187 -6.82 1.32 4.00
CA ASP A 187 -5.57 0.72 3.52
C ASP A 187 -5.19 -0.62 4.19
N ALA A 188 -5.62 -0.81 5.44
CA ALA A 188 -5.45 -2.06 6.19
C ALA A 188 -6.69 -2.98 6.16
N LYS A 189 -7.78 -2.61 5.48
CA LYS A 189 -9.08 -3.30 5.59
C LYS A 189 -9.75 -3.63 4.24
N SER A 190 -9.33 -3.00 3.16
CA SER A 190 -9.85 -3.17 1.80
C SER A 190 -8.69 -3.38 0.85
N ILE A 191 -8.75 -4.44 0.02
CA ILE A 191 -7.70 -4.73 -0.96
C ILE A 191 -7.60 -3.62 -2.01
N SER A 192 -8.72 -3.01 -2.40
CA SER A 192 -8.75 -1.95 -3.41
C SER A 192 -8.15 -0.65 -2.86
N ILE A 193 -8.43 -0.30 -1.58
CA ILE A 193 -7.81 0.87 -0.93
C ILE A 193 -6.31 0.61 -0.69
N ALA A 194 -5.91 -0.60 -0.27
CA ALA A 194 -4.51 -0.97 -0.11
C ALA A 194 -3.74 -0.86 -1.43
N ALA A 195 -4.33 -1.29 -2.54
CA ALA A 195 -3.74 -1.12 -3.87
C ALA A 195 -3.57 0.36 -4.23
N ALA A 196 -4.60 1.20 -3.98
CA ALA A 196 -4.53 2.64 -4.19
C ALA A 196 -3.44 3.30 -3.33
N SER A 197 -3.33 2.91 -2.05
CA SER A 197 -2.28 3.37 -1.14
C SER A 197 -0.87 3.10 -1.68
N ILE A 198 -0.64 1.88 -2.18
CA ILE A 198 0.64 1.48 -2.77
C ILE A 198 0.94 2.30 -4.03
N VAL A 199 -0.03 2.45 -4.94
CA VAL A 199 0.13 3.23 -6.18
C VAL A 199 0.43 4.69 -5.86
N ALA A 200 -0.36 5.33 -5.02
CA ALA A 200 -0.14 6.72 -4.63
C ALA A 200 1.24 6.92 -3.98
N LYS A 201 1.68 5.98 -3.12
CA LYS A 201 2.97 6.02 -2.44
C LYS A 201 4.15 5.88 -3.41
N GLU A 202 4.13 4.92 -4.31
CA GLU A 202 5.22 4.70 -5.27
C GLU A 202 5.35 5.90 -6.23
N VAL A 203 4.22 6.42 -6.73
CA VAL A 203 4.22 7.61 -7.60
C VAL A 203 4.79 8.82 -6.88
N ARG A 204 4.33 9.09 -5.64
CA ARG A 204 4.82 10.24 -4.89
C ARG A 204 6.29 10.10 -4.51
N ASP A 205 6.73 8.92 -4.07
CA ASP A 205 8.13 8.69 -3.73
C ASP A 205 9.05 8.90 -4.94
N GLN A 206 8.62 8.49 -6.14
CA GLN A 206 9.36 8.78 -7.37
C GLN A 206 9.42 10.28 -7.66
N MET A 207 8.32 11.02 -7.55
CA MET A 207 8.30 12.47 -7.71
C MET A 207 9.25 13.17 -6.73
N MET A 208 9.34 12.71 -5.49
CA MET A 208 10.24 13.31 -4.50
C MET A 208 11.71 13.01 -4.79
N LYS A 209 12.03 11.87 -5.42
CA LYS A 209 13.38 11.58 -5.93
C LYS A 209 13.75 12.52 -7.10
N ASP A 210 12.79 12.78 -7.98
CA ASP A 210 12.99 13.70 -9.11
C ASP A 210 13.18 15.15 -8.60
N TYR A 211 12.43 15.56 -7.58
CA TYR A 211 12.61 16.85 -6.91
C TYR A 211 13.97 16.99 -6.19
N GLU A 212 14.55 15.90 -5.66
CA GLU A 212 15.93 15.96 -5.12
C GLU A 212 16.95 16.33 -6.17
N GLN A 213 16.75 15.91 -7.43
CA GLN A 213 17.65 16.29 -8.52
C GLN A 213 17.48 17.76 -8.92
N LEU A 214 16.26 18.30 -8.87
CA LEU A 214 15.96 19.68 -9.20
C LEU A 214 16.31 20.65 -8.07
N TYR A 215 16.17 20.23 -6.83
CA TYR A 215 16.37 21.03 -5.62
C TYR A 215 17.24 20.25 -4.62
N PRO A 216 18.55 20.08 -4.91
CA PRO A 216 19.43 19.30 -4.03
C PRO A 216 19.67 20.01 -2.69
N GLY A 217 19.92 19.22 -1.64
CA GLY A 217 20.30 19.72 -0.32
C GLY A 217 19.20 19.70 0.74
N TYR A 218 18.00 19.24 0.40
CA TYR A 218 16.88 19.07 1.33
C TYR A 218 16.66 17.60 1.74
N GLY A 219 17.27 16.65 1.04
CA GLY A 219 17.14 15.22 1.28
C GLY A 219 15.78 14.64 0.88
N PHE A 220 15.11 15.19 -0.13
CA PHE A 220 13.77 14.81 -0.56
C PHE A 220 13.65 13.34 -0.95
N ALA A 221 14.70 12.76 -1.55
CA ALA A 221 14.71 11.35 -1.92
C ALA A 221 14.62 10.40 -0.71
N GLN A 222 15.11 10.83 0.46
CA GLN A 222 15.12 10.06 1.69
C GLN A 222 13.93 10.38 2.59
N ASN A 223 13.61 11.68 2.73
CA ASN A 223 12.58 12.14 3.67
C ASN A 223 11.20 12.36 3.04
N ALA A 224 11.07 12.23 1.72
CA ALA A 224 9.83 12.43 0.98
C ALA A 224 9.14 13.79 1.30
N GLY A 225 9.92 14.81 1.65
CA GLY A 225 9.43 16.14 2.01
C GLY A 225 8.99 16.31 3.46
N TYR A 226 9.12 15.28 4.30
CA TYR A 226 8.86 15.41 5.74
C TYR A 226 9.95 16.24 6.42
N GLY A 227 9.56 16.97 7.50
CA GLY A 227 10.43 17.87 8.25
C GLY A 227 11.47 17.14 9.12
N THR A 228 12.31 16.32 8.50
CA THR A 228 13.46 15.71 9.14
C THR A 228 14.54 16.76 9.42
N LYS A 229 15.50 16.44 10.31
CA LYS A 229 16.62 17.32 10.61
C LYS A 229 17.34 17.79 9.34
N ALA A 230 17.62 16.87 8.40
CA ALA A 230 18.28 17.22 7.13
C ALA A 230 17.44 18.18 6.29
N HIS A 231 16.12 18.01 6.23
CA HIS A 231 15.22 18.92 5.50
C HIS A 231 15.20 20.32 6.13
N LEU A 232 15.11 20.40 7.46
CA LEU A 232 15.12 21.69 8.18
C LEU A 232 16.45 22.42 8.05
N GLU A 233 17.59 21.71 8.13
CA GLU A 233 18.91 22.28 7.86
C GLU A 233 19.06 22.77 6.40
N GLY A 234 18.50 22.05 5.44
CA GLY A 234 18.42 22.48 4.03
C GLY A 234 17.59 23.74 3.90
N LEU A 235 16.42 23.79 4.53
CA LEU A 235 15.52 24.94 4.52
C LEU A 235 16.18 26.20 5.14
N GLU A 236 16.91 26.04 6.25
CA GLU A 236 17.64 27.14 6.90
C GLU A 236 18.76 27.69 6.03
N LYS A 237 19.49 26.83 5.31
CA LYS A 237 20.65 27.22 4.50
C LYS A 237 20.29 27.78 3.11
N LEU A 238 19.26 27.20 2.49
CA LEU A 238 18.93 27.41 1.08
C LEU A 238 17.61 28.16 0.87
N GLY A 239 16.81 28.33 1.93
CA GLY A 239 15.47 28.88 1.84
C GLY A 239 14.45 27.92 1.25
N PRO A 240 13.19 28.35 1.08
CA PRO A 240 12.15 27.51 0.48
C PRO A 240 12.27 27.45 -1.04
N THR A 241 11.93 26.32 -1.63
CA THR A 241 11.79 26.10 -3.07
C THR A 241 10.32 26.22 -3.50
N PRO A 242 10.00 26.28 -4.81
CA PRO A 242 8.62 26.32 -5.29
C PRO A 242 7.73 25.14 -4.89
N ILE A 243 8.33 24.02 -4.46
CA ILE A 243 7.56 22.86 -3.99
C ILE A 243 7.31 22.86 -2.47
N HIS A 244 7.85 23.84 -1.73
CA HIS A 244 7.53 23.97 -0.30
C HIS A 244 6.13 24.55 -0.08
N ARG A 245 5.48 24.10 0.97
CA ARG A 245 4.13 24.54 1.37
C ARG A 245 4.26 25.71 2.32
N MET A 246 4.10 26.91 1.79
CA MET A 246 4.37 28.17 2.51
C MET A 246 3.42 28.42 3.69
N THR A 247 2.28 27.73 3.76
CA THR A 247 1.35 27.79 4.90
C THR A 247 1.68 26.80 6.02
N PHE A 248 2.61 25.87 5.79
CA PHE A 248 2.97 24.83 6.78
C PHE A 248 4.09 25.33 7.70
N ALA A 249 3.93 25.09 9.03
CA ALA A 249 5.03 25.34 9.95
C ALA A 249 6.11 24.22 9.86
N PRO A 250 7.42 24.57 9.86
CA PRO A 250 7.99 25.90 10.02
C PRO A 250 8.21 26.68 8.71
N VAL A 251 7.83 26.16 7.53
CA VAL A 251 8.09 26.80 6.23
C VAL A 251 7.51 28.22 6.16
N LYS A 252 6.33 28.45 6.77
CA LYS A 252 5.68 29.76 6.84
C LYS A 252 6.54 30.87 7.46
N ASP A 253 7.56 30.51 8.26
CA ASP A 253 8.43 31.46 8.95
C ASP A 253 9.56 31.97 8.03
N TYR A 254 9.64 31.46 6.77
CA TYR A 254 10.59 31.83 5.73
C TYR A 254 9.97 32.72 4.62
N GLN A 255 8.82 33.32 4.88
CA GLN A 255 8.15 34.25 3.95
C GLN A 255 8.80 35.62 3.95
#